data_976a50800aec0cdcb754758937dc073a
#
_entry.id   976a50800aec0cdcb754758937dc073a
#
_cell.length_a   1.000
_cell.length_b   1.000
_cell.length_c   1.000
_cell.angle_alpha   90.00
_cell.angle_beta   90.00
_cell.angle_gamma   90.00
#
_symmetry.space_group_name_H-M   'P 1'
#
loop_
_entity.id
_entity.type
_entity.pdbx_description
1 polymer ?
#
loop_
_entity_poly.entity_id
_entity_poly.type
_entity_poly.pdbx_seq_one_letter_code
_entity_poly.pdbx_strand_id
1 'polypeptide(L)'
;FCLSRGLGDVYKRQRYYGGNEYIDQLEELCRKRALEAFDLDPNVWGVNVQPYSGSTANFAAFTALIQPQDRIMGLGLPDGGHLTHGYYTAKKKITASSIYFQSFPYQVKRDDGFIDYERLRINANLFKPRLIVCGGSAYPRDWEYDTIASIAKEHGAYLMCDMAHISGLIAGKEQRSPFEYCDVVTTTTHKTLRGPRAGLIFFRKDRESDLEARVNAAVFPACQGGPHNNTIAGIAVALKQAADPAFKAYAKQVRANAKAIGEKLVSYGYKLQTEGTDNHLVLWDLRPIGLTGSKIEKLCDLVHITLNKNAVAGDTSAVVPGGIRIGANALTSRSMTEKDMDVVCEFLHRTVQIAQVLQKEAGSKLL
;
A
#
# COMPACT_ATOMS: atom_id res chain seq x y z
N PHE A 1 1.95 7.41 34.14
CA PHE A 1 1.06 6.90 33.09
C PHE A 1 0.68 8.05 32.17
N CYS A 2 1.29 8.13 31.02
CA CYS A 2 1.00 9.15 30.03
C CYS A 2 -0.26 8.74 29.25
N LEU A 3 -1.43 9.20 29.69
CA LEU A 3 -2.67 9.05 28.96
C LEU A 3 -2.81 10.19 27.93
N SER A 4 -1.89 10.28 26.97
CA SER A 4 -2.07 11.16 25.82
C SER A 4 -3.04 10.49 24.86
N ARG A 5 -4.32 10.61 25.13
CA ARG A 5 -5.37 10.10 24.25
C ARG A 5 -5.62 11.08 23.14
N GLY A 6 -5.39 10.67 21.91
CA GLY A 6 -6.07 11.23 20.74
C GLY A 6 -7.47 10.64 20.68
N LEU A 7 -8.32 11.00 21.60
CA LEU A 7 -9.72 10.62 21.56
C LEU A 7 -10.50 11.76 20.97
N GLY A 8 -11.48 11.43 20.15
CA GLY A 8 -12.38 12.36 19.50
C GLY A 8 -13.01 13.38 20.45
N ASP A 9 -13.78 14.32 19.95
CA ASP A 9 -14.29 15.53 20.58
C ASP A 9 -14.84 15.38 22.00
N VAL A 10 -15.32 14.20 22.35
CA VAL A 10 -15.92 13.92 23.66
C VAL A 10 -14.89 13.92 24.80
N TYR A 11 -13.59 13.76 24.50
CA TYR A 11 -12.58 13.52 25.53
C TYR A 11 -11.41 14.52 25.53
N LYS A 12 -11.51 15.65 24.85
CA LYS A 12 -10.47 16.71 24.77
C LYS A 12 -9.92 17.16 26.13
N ARG A 13 -10.68 17.05 27.20
CA ARG A 13 -10.26 17.45 28.55
C ARG A 13 -9.64 16.32 29.36
N GLN A 14 -9.41 15.14 28.79
CA GLN A 14 -8.97 13.96 29.51
C GLN A 14 -7.51 13.57 29.26
N ARG A 15 -6.69 14.44 28.67
CA ARG A 15 -5.26 14.20 28.62
C ARG A 15 -4.67 14.27 30.03
N TYR A 16 -3.76 13.34 30.36
CA TYR A 16 -3.13 13.29 31.66
C TYR A 16 -2.32 14.55 31.99
N TYR A 17 -1.61 15.08 30.98
CA TYR A 17 -0.85 16.33 31.11
C TYR A 17 -1.67 17.53 30.66
N GLY A 18 -1.54 18.66 31.40
CA GLY A 18 -2.06 19.96 30.98
C GLY A 18 -1.30 20.56 29.80
N GLY A 19 -1.80 21.67 29.27
CA GLY A 19 -1.13 22.43 28.20
C GLY A 19 -1.26 21.82 26.80
N ASN A 20 -2.20 20.88 26.60
CA ASN A 20 -2.38 20.21 25.29
C ASN A 20 -3.40 20.89 24.38
N GLU A 21 -3.89 22.06 24.69
CA GLU A 21 -4.91 22.76 23.90
C GLU A 21 -4.49 22.92 22.42
N TYR A 22 -3.27 23.36 22.19
CA TYR A 22 -2.76 23.56 20.82
C TYR A 22 -2.46 22.24 20.12
N ILE A 23 -2.07 21.19 20.88
CA ILE A 23 -1.87 19.85 20.34
C ILE A 23 -3.21 19.25 19.91
N ASP A 24 -4.27 19.46 20.68
CA ASP A 24 -5.61 19.02 20.32
C ASP A 24 -6.10 19.70 19.04
N GLN A 25 -5.92 21.03 18.94
CA GLN A 25 -6.22 21.77 17.71
C GLN A 25 -5.46 21.26 16.49
N LEU A 26 -4.17 20.91 16.68
CA LEU A 26 -3.33 20.35 15.62
C LEU A 26 -3.83 18.98 15.15
N GLU A 27 -4.16 18.09 16.06
CA GLU A 27 -4.70 16.77 15.71
C GLU A 27 -6.06 16.88 15.03
N GLU A 28 -6.93 17.77 15.49
CA GLU A 28 -8.21 18.06 14.86
C GLU A 28 -8.06 18.60 13.44
N LEU A 29 -7.15 19.55 13.27
CA LEU A 29 -6.83 20.07 11.94
C LEU A 29 -6.33 18.96 11.01
N CYS A 30 -5.49 18.05 11.54
CA CYS A 30 -4.97 16.93 10.76
C CYS A 30 -6.10 15.97 10.37
N ARG A 31 -7.01 15.63 11.28
CA ARG A 31 -8.17 14.78 11.03
C ARG A 31 -9.11 15.39 10.00
N LYS A 32 -9.44 16.67 10.16
CA LYS A 32 -10.27 17.43 9.21
C LYS A 32 -9.69 17.37 7.81
N ARG A 33 -8.40 17.70 7.65
CA ARG A 33 -7.70 17.65 6.36
C ARG A 33 -7.60 16.25 5.78
N ALA A 34 -7.49 15.23 6.62
CA ALA A 34 -7.48 13.84 6.16
C ALA A 34 -8.82 13.46 5.53
N LEU A 35 -9.94 13.82 6.15
CA LEU A 35 -11.27 13.59 5.58
C LEU A 35 -11.48 14.41 4.30
N GLU A 36 -11.11 15.69 4.31
CA GLU A 36 -11.22 16.59 3.14
C GLU A 36 -10.40 16.08 1.94
N ALA A 37 -9.18 15.60 2.15
CA ALA A 37 -8.30 15.13 1.08
C ALA A 37 -8.88 13.94 0.30
N PHE A 38 -9.77 13.17 0.92
CA PHE A 38 -10.44 12.01 0.32
C PHE A 38 -11.94 12.22 0.06
N ASP A 39 -12.46 13.46 0.23
CA ASP A 39 -13.88 13.84 0.08
C ASP A 39 -14.81 12.99 0.97
N LEU A 40 -14.44 12.78 2.22
CA LEU A 40 -15.20 11.96 3.17
C LEU A 40 -16.12 12.82 4.04
N ASP A 41 -17.38 12.37 4.18
CA ASP A 41 -18.32 12.97 5.12
C ASP A 41 -17.90 12.66 6.57
N PRO A 42 -17.63 13.67 7.40
CA PRO A 42 -17.24 13.49 8.80
C PRO A 42 -18.34 12.86 9.68
N ASN A 43 -19.59 12.81 9.22
CA ASN A 43 -20.68 12.09 9.91
C ASN A 43 -20.59 10.57 9.68
N VAL A 44 -20.05 10.15 8.53
CA VAL A 44 -19.90 8.74 8.14
C VAL A 44 -18.51 8.21 8.45
N TRP A 45 -17.48 9.03 8.30
CA TRP A 45 -16.08 8.61 8.45
C TRP A 45 -15.39 9.32 9.62
N GLY A 46 -14.62 8.55 10.37
CA GLY A 46 -13.62 9.06 11.32
C GLY A 46 -12.21 8.70 10.87
N VAL A 47 -11.21 9.34 11.47
CA VAL A 47 -9.81 9.03 11.21
C VAL A 47 -8.97 9.16 12.46
N ASN A 48 -8.11 8.17 12.72
CA ASN A 48 -7.04 8.24 13.72
C ASN A 48 -5.72 8.59 13.01
N VAL A 49 -5.07 9.67 13.46
CA VAL A 49 -3.85 10.24 12.84
C VAL A 49 -2.58 9.93 13.63
N GLN A 50 -2.65 9.09 14.63
CA GLN A 50 -1.55 8.80 15.55
C GLN A 50 -0.66 7.60 15.18
N PRO A 51 -1.01 6.67 14.26
CA PRO A 51 -0.13 5.56 13.92
C PRO A 51 1.25 6.01 13.46
N TYR A 52 2.31 5.42 14.03
CA TYR A 52 3.70 5.78 13.73
C TYR A 52 4.13 5.37 12.32
N SER A 53 3.51 4.32 11.77
CA SER A 53 3.78 3.83 10.41
C SER A 53 2.67 2.90 9.92
N GLY A 54 2.74 2.45 8.67
CA GLY A 54 1.75 1.55 8.07
C GLY A 54 1.62 0.22 8.80
N SER A 55 2.73 -0.39 9.23
CA SER A 55 2.68 -1.67 9.94
C SER A 55 1.94 -1.59 11.27
N THR A 56 2.17 -0.52 12.04
CA THR A 56 1.45 -0.27 13.29
C THR A 56 -0.01 0.11 13.05
N ALA A 57 -0.30 0.88 11.99
CA ALA A 57 -1.67 1.19 11.58
C ALA A 57 -2.46 -0.08 11.25
N ASN A 58 -1.89 -0.97 10.43
CA ASN A 58 -2.53 -2.23 10.07
C ASN A 58 -2.76 -3.13 11.28
N PHE A 59 -1.77 -3.28 12.14
CA PHE A 59 -1.90 -4.13 13.32
C PHE A 59 -2.91 -3.56 14.32
N ALA A 60 -2.95 -2.25 14.52
CA ALA A 60 -3.96 -1.58 15.35
C ALA A 60 -5.37 -1.76 14.75
N ALA A 61 -5.52 -1.62 13.42
CA ALA A 61 -6.80 -1.87 12.75
C ALA A 61 -7.26 -3.32 12.95
N PHE A 62 -6.38 -4.31 12.81
CA PHE A 62 -6.71 -5.72 13.07
C PHE A 62 -7.14 -5.93 14.52
N THR A 63 -6.40 -5.34 15.48
CA THR A 63 -6.74 -5.42 16.91
C THR A 63 -8.08 -4.78 17.24
N ALA A 64 -8.48 -3.74 16.49
CA ALA A 64 -9.78 -3.11 16.65
C ALA A 64 -10.94 -3.94 16.07
N LEU A 65 -10.69 -4.67 14.96
CA LEU A 65 -11.73 -5.33 14.20
C LEU A 65 -11.99 -6.78 14.64
N ILE A 66 -10.95 -7.50 15.05
CA ILE A 66 -11.00 -8.95 15.27
C ILE A 66 -10.22 -9.36 16.53
N GLN A 67 -10.46 -10.58 17.00
CA GLN A 67 -9.79 -11.14 18.17
C GLN A 67 -8.54 -11.95 17.79
N PRO A 68 -7.59 -12.14 18.73
CA PRO A 68 -6.47 -13.06 18.51
C PRO A 68 -6.97 -14.44 18.04
N GLN A 69 -6.24 -15.05 17.10
CA GLN A 69 -6.57 -16.31 16.43
C GLN A 69 -7.73 -16.24 15.43
N ASP A 70 -8.39 -15.12 15.27
CA ASP A 70 -9.35 -14.94 14.18
C ASP A 70 -8.66 -15.07 12.81
N ARG A 71 -9.46 -15.37 11.79
CA ARG A 71 -9.00 -15.70 10.44
C ARG A 71 -8.98 -14.47 9.54
N ILE A 72 -7.83 -14.22 8.91
CA ILE A 72 -7.62 -13.11 7.99
C ILE A 72 -7.22 -13.61 6.60
N MET A 73 -7.67 -12.94 5.57
CA MET A 73 -7.21 -13.15 4.19
C MET A 73 -6.66 -11.85 3.62
N GLY A 74 -5.48 -11.90 3.02
CA GLY A 74 -4.84 -10.77 2.34
C GLY A 74 -4.11 -11.25 1.10
N LEU A 75 -3.75 -10.34 0.18
CA LEU A 75 -2.96 -10.70 -1.00
C LEU A 75 -1.59 -11.24 -0.57
N GLY A 76 -1.19 -12.37 -1.14
CA GLY A 76 0.11 -12.99 -0.87
C GLY A 76 1.28 -12.04 -1.15
N LEU A 77 2.35 -12.09 -0.32
CA LEU A 77 3.53 -11.24 -0.52
C LEU A 77 4.17 -11.46 -1.91
N PRO A 78 4.35 -12.69 -2.41
CA PRO A 78 4.87 -12.93 -3.76
C PRO A 78 3.95 -12.40 -4.87
N ASP A 79 2.68 -12.24 -4.57
CA ASP A 79 1.64 -11.76 -5.48
C ASP A 79 1.44 -10.23 -5.43
N GLY A 80 2.25 -9.54 -4.65
CA GLY A 80 2.24 -8.08 -4.53
C GLY A 80 1.59 -7.55 -3.24
N GLY A 81 1.18 -8.40 -2.31
CA GLY A 81 0.68 -7.99 -1.00
C GLY A 81 1.75 -7.35 -0.11
N HIS A 82 1.34 -6.89 1.07
CA HIS A 82 2.26 -6.35 2.06
C HIS A 82 2.57 -7.40 3.15
N LEU A 83 3.75 -7.32 3.76
CA LEU A 83 4.14 -8.21 4.87
C LEU A 83 3.08 -8.29 5.97
N THR A 84 2.49 -7.16 6.34
CA THR A 84 1.48 -7.07 7.41
C THR A 84 0.12 -7.67 7.06
N HIS A 85 -0.09 -8.11 5.81
CA HIS A 85 -1.34 -8.78 5.42
C HIS A 85 -1.35 -10.29 5.78
N GLY A 86 -0.56 -10.68 6.76
CA GLY A 86 -0.55 -12.03 7.30
C GLY A 86 0.55 -12.93 6.72
N TYR A 87 1.64 -12.36 6.19
CA TYR A 87 2.69 -13.14 5.54
C TYR A 87 3.38 -14.13 6.48
N TYR A 88 3.50 -15.38 6.00
CA TYR A 88 4.25 -16.46 6.63
C TYR A 88 4.91 -17.34 5.56
N THR A 89 5.85 -18.14 5.98
CA THR A 89 6.47 -19.20 5.17
C THR A 89 6.11 -20.57 5.73
N ALA A 90 6.34 -21.63 4.97
CA ALA A 90 6.12 -23.00 5.46
C ALA A 90 6.90 -23.32 6.76
N LYS A 91 8.02 -22.60 7.00
CA LYS A 91 8.90 -22.83 8.16
C LYS A 91 8.66 -21.87 9.31
N LYS A 92 8.08 -20.68 9.06
CA LYS A 92 8.02 -19.62 10.07
C LYS A 92 6.89 -18.63 9.81
N LYS A 93 6.20 -18.21 10.87
CA LYS A 93 5.38 -17.01 10.90
C LYS A 93 6.29 -15.79 10.96
N ILE A 94 6.07 -14.80 10.09
CA ILE A 94 7.02 -13.70 9.87
C ILE A 94 6.54 -12.41 10.52
N THR A 95 5.26 -12.06 10.32
CA THR A 95 4.70 -10.78 10.79
C THR A 95 3.83 -10.97 12.01
N ALA A 96 3.65 -9.92 12.80
CA ALA A 96 2.75 -9.94 13.95
C ALA A 96 1.34 -10.42 13.53
N SER A 97 0.84 -9.97 12.39
CA SER A 97 -0.46 -10.42 11.87
C SER A 97 -0.53 -11.92 11.59
N SER A 98 0.55 -12.55 11.15
CA SER A 98 0.59 -14.02 11.00
C SER A 98 0.85 -14.77 12.31
N ILE A 99 1.42 -14.11 13.33
CA ILE A 99 1.67 -14.69 14.65
C ILE A 99 0.38 -14.74 15.47
N TYR A 100 -0.33 -13.60 15.52
CA TYR A 100 -1.52 -13.45 16.38
C TYR A 100 -2.82 -13.86 15.72
N PHE A 101 -2.89 -13.87 14.39
CA PHE A 101 -4.07 -14.27 13.62
C PHE A 101 -3.78 -15.50 12.76
N GLN A 102 -4.82 -16.23 12.38
CA GLN A 102 -4.71 -17.27 11.36
C GLN A 102 -4.83 -16.62 9.98
N SER A 103 -3.77 -16.69 9.19
CA SER A 103 -3.76 -16.07 7.87
C SER A 103 -3.78 -17.09 6.74
N PHE A 104 -4.56 -16.80 5.70
CA PHE A 104 -4.59 -17.57 4.46
C PHE A 104 -4.57 -16.60 3.27
N PRO A 105 -3.46 -16.53 2.51
CA PRO A 105 -3.33 -15.56 1.44
C PRO A 105 -4.19 -15.94 0.25
N TYR A 106 -4.77 -14.94 -0.43
CA TYR A 106 -5.24 -15.08 -1.80
C TYR A 106 -4.14 -14.65 -2.79
N GLN A 107 -4.28 -15.02 -4.04
CA GLN A 107 -3.22 -14.97 -5.03
C GLN A 107 -3.68 -14.31 -6.32
N VAL A 108 -2.72 -13.97 -7.16
CA VAL A 108 -2.96 -13.63 -8.57
C VAL A 108 -2.92 -14.90 -9.42
N LYS A 109 -3.56 -14.88 -10.58
CA LYS A 109 -3.46 -15.91 -11.61
C LYS A 109 -2.03 -15.94 -12.14
N ARG A 110 -1.52 -17.14 -12.41
CA ARG A 110 -0.11 -17.31 -12.82
C ARG A 110 0.15 -16.94 -14.28
N ASP A 111 -0.87 -16.97 -15.11
CA ASP A 111 -0.82 -16.71 -16.55
C ASP A 111 -0.83 -15.21 -16.86
N ASP A 112 -1.77 -14.47 -16.27
CA ASP A 112 -2.00 -13.05 -16.56
C ASP A 112 -1.60 -12.09 -15.45
N GLY A 113 -1.42 -12.58 -14.21
CA GLY A 113 -1.03 -11.78 -13.05
C GLY A 113 -2.15 -10.95 -12.43
N PHE A 114 -3.40 -11.09 -12.88
CA PHE A 114 -4.55 -10.47 -12.23
C PHE A 114 -4.99 -11.23 -10.97
N ILE A 115 -5.61 -10.53 -10.02
CA ILE A 115 -6.14 -11.18 -8.81
C ILE A 115 -7.19 -12.22 -9.19
N ASP A 116 -7.07 -13.42 -8.61
CA ASP A 116 -8.02 -14.52 -8.80
C ASP A 116 -9.19 -14.37 -7.81
N TYR A 117 -10.17 -13.55 -8.18
CA TYR A 117 -11.36 -13.29 -7.34
C TYR A 117 -12.26 -14.52 -7.19
N GLU A 118 -12.31 -15.41 -8.18
CA GLU A 118 -13.06 -16.67 -8.08
C GLU A 118 -12.41 -17.59 -7.04
N ARG A 119 -11.10 -17.73 -7.12
CA ARG A 119 -10.34 -18.52 -6.14
C ARG A 119 -10.43 -17.91 -4.75
N LEU A 120 -10.41 -16.56 -4.64
CA LEU A 120 -10.64 -15.87 -3.37
C LEU A 120 -12.00 -16.26 -2.77
N ARG A 121 -13.09 -16.27 -3.55
CA ARG A 121 -14.43 -16.66 -3.10
C ARG A 121 -14.46 -18.11 -2.62
N ILE A 122 -13.90 -19.03 -3.39
CA ILE A 122 -13.81 -20.45 -3.03
C ILE A 122 -13.03 -20.61 -1.70
N ASN A 123 -11.89 -19.98 -1.59
CA ASN A 123 -11.05 -20.04 -0.40
C ASN A 123 -11.73 -19.39 0.82
N ALA A 124 -12.45 -18.29 0.64
CA ALA A 124 -13.22 -17.66 1.70
C ALA A 124 -14.36 -18.55 2.20
N ASN A 125 -15.02 -19.29 1.30
CA ASN A 125 -16.03 -20.28 1.66
C ASN A 125 -15.48 -21.41 2.56
N LEU A 126 -14.25 -21.84 2.32
CA LEU A 126 -13.60 -22.88 3.12
C LEU A 126 -13.01 -22.33 4.42
N PHE A 127 -12.32 -21.21 4.32
CA PHE A 127 -11.56 -20.64 5.43
C PHE A 127 -12.41 -19.83 6.41
N LYS A 128 -13.55 -19.25 5.93
CA LYS A 128 -14.47 -18.42 6.73
C LYS A 128 -13.73 -17.26 7.44
N PRO A 129 -13.14 -16.32 6.71
CA PRO A 129 -12.40 -15.21 7.31
C PRO A 129 -13.32 -14.30 8.12
N ARG A 130 -12.77 -13.65 9.15
CA ARG A 130 -13.40 -12.55 9.89
C ARG A 130 -12.98 -11.20 9.33
N LEU A 131 -11.87 -11.16 8.58
CA LEU A 131 -11.34 -9.97 7.94
C LEU A 131 -10.74 -10.33 6.58
N ILE A 132 -11.13 -9.58 5.56
CA ILE A 132 -10.46 -9.59 4.24
C ILE A 132 -9.73 -8.27 4.07
N VAL A 133 -8.46 -8.35 3.66
CA VAL A 133 -7.61 -7.17 3.42
C VAL A 133 -7.35 -7.05 1.93
N CYS A 134 -7.71 -5.93 1.32
CA CYS A 134 -7.32 -5.55 -0.03
C CYS A 134 -6.25 -4.46 0.02
N GLY A 135 -5.61 -4.20 -1.12
CA GLY A 135 -4.44 -3.34 -1.20
C GLY A 135 -3.13 -4.12 -1.31
N GLY A 136 -2.11 -3.51 -1.85
CA GLY A 136 -0.84 -4.18 -2.10
C GLY A 136 0.31 -3.22 -2.33
N SER A 137 1.54 -3.77 -2.23
CA SER A 137 2.79 -3.03 -2.41
C SER A 137 3.29 -3.06 -3.86
N ALA A 138 2.86 -4.05 -4.64
CA ALA A 138 3.37 -4.32 -5.96
C ALA A 138 2.30 -4.93 -6.89
N TYR A 139 1.07 -4.45 -6.81
CA TYR A 139 0.01 -4.80 -7.73
C TYR A 139 -0.26 -3.61 -8.67
N PRO A 140 -0.05 -3.76 -9.99
CA PRO A 140 -0.06 -2.62 -10.91
C PRO A 140 -1.45 -2.25 -11.45
N ARG A 141 -2.52 -2.95 -11.07
CA ARG A 141 -3.87 -2.73 -11.56
C ARG A 141 -4.81 -2.18 -10.51
N ASP A 142 -5.95 -1.68 -10.94
CA ASP A 142 -7.06 -1.33 -10.07
C ASP A 142 -7.64 -2.57 -9.36
N TRP A 143 -8.24 -2.33 -8.20
CA TRP A 143 -8.87 -3.35 -7.39
C TRP A 143 -10.38 -3.40 -7.68
N GLU A 144 -10.94 -4.61 -7.80
CA GLU A 144 -12.39 -4.81 -7.87
C GLU A 144 -12.98 -4.81 -6.45
N TYR A 145 -13.06 -3.61 -5.85
CA TYR A 145 -13.52 -3.45 -4.47
C TYR A 145 -14.93 -3.98 -4.24
N ASP A 146 -15.84 -3.80 -5.20
CA ASP A 146 -17.21 -4.33 -5.19
C ASP A 146 -17.24 -5.86 -5.13
N THR A 147 -16.41 -6.53 -5.90
CA THR A 147 -16.28 -7.98 -5.89
C THR A 147 -15.78 -8.48 -4.53
N ILE A 148 -14.75 -7.84 -3.97
CA ILE A 148 -14.21 -8.23 -2.66
C ILE A 148 -15.22 -7.92 -1.55
N ALA A 149 -15.92 -6.79 -1.62
CA ALA A 149 -16.96 -6.43 -0.66
C ALA A 149 -18.13 -7.43 -0.65
N SER A 150 -18.52 -7.92 -1.84
CA SER A 150 -19.50 -8.99 -1.95
C SER A 150 -19.05 -10.25 -1.23
N ILE A 151 -17.80 -10.67 -1.45
CA ILE A 151 -17.21 -11.85 -0.79
C ILE A 151 -17.15 -11.66 0.74
N ALA A 152 -16.71 -10.49 1.20
CA ALA A 152 -16.65 -10.20 2.65
C ALA A 152 -18.07 -10.28 3.28
N LYS A 153 -19.06 -9.69 2.62
CA LYS A 153 -20.44 -9.68 3.08
C LYS A 153 -21.03 -11.09 3.18
N GLU A 154 -20.73 -11.99 2.25
CA GLU A 154 -21.20 -13.40 2.27
C GLU A 154 -20.76 -14.13 3.54
N HIS A 155 -19.68 -13.69 4.19
CA HIS A 155 -19.13 -14.32 5.40
C HIS A 155 -19.30 -13.48 6.67
N GLY A 156 -19.96 -12.33 6.60
CA GLY A 156 -20.01 -11.37 7.71
C GLY A 156 -18.62 -10.88 8.13
N ALA A 157 -17.66 -10.90 7.20
CA ALA A 157 -16.30 -10.44 7.43
C ALA A 157 -16.21 -8.91 7.29
N TYR A 158 -15.30 -8.30 8.03
CA TYR A 158 -14.90 -6.92 7.74
C TYR A 158 -14.10 -6.88 6.44
N LEU A 159 -14.24 -5.77 5.70
CA LEU A 159 -13.38 -5.43 4.59
C LEU A 159 -12.49 -4.25 4.95
N MET A 160 -11.18 -4.45 4.90
CA MET A 160 -10.19 -3.40 5.11
C MET A 160 -9.35 -3.20 3.85
N CYS A 161 -9.11 -1.94 3.47
CA CYS A 161 -8.17 -1.60 2.42
C CYS A 161 -6.91 -0.95 3.00
N ASP A 162 -5.73 -1.50 2.67
CA ASP A 162 -4.44 -0.83 2.83
C ASP A 162 -4.11 -0.10 1.52
N MET A 163 -4.48 1.19 1.45
CA MET A 163 -4.24 2.01 0.26
C MET A 163 -2.88 2.72 0.24
N ALA A 164 -1.94 2.30 1.09
CA ALA A 164 -0.68 3.00 1.32
C ALA A 164 0.08 3.36 0.04
N HIS A 165 0.12 2.48 -0.96
CA HIS A 165 0.81 2.73 -2.21
C HIS A 165 0.11 3.74 -3.13
N ILE A 166 -1.21 3.74 -3.13
CA ILE A 166 -2.04 4.49 -4.07
C ILE A 166 -2.78 5.69 -3.44
N SER A 167 -2.58 5.95 -2.15
CA SER A 167 -3.33 6.98 -1.42
C SER A 167 -3.21 8.37 -2.05
N GLY A 168 -2.04 8.75 -2.56
CA GLY A 168 -1.88 10.01 -3.27
C GLY A 168 -2.64 10.06 -4.61
N LEU A 169 -2.75 8.92 -5.30
CA LEU A 169 -3.54 8.85 -6.53
C LEU A 169 -5.04 8.94 -6.24
N ILE A 170 -5.50 8.32 -5.15
CA ILE A 170 -6.90 8.42 -4.69
C ILE A 170 -7.22 9.86 -4.27
N ALA A 171 -6.35 10.52 -3.48
CA ALA A 171 -6.51 11.93 -3.13
C ALA A 171 -6.51 12.83 -4.38
N GLY A 172 -5.68 12.54 -5.37
CA GLY A 172 -5.63 13.22 -6.67
C GLY A 172 -6.78 12.89 -7.61
N LYS A 173 -7.68 11.96 -7.24
CA LYS A 173 -8.82 11.47 -8.06
C LYS A 173 -8.39 10.74 -9.35
N GLU A 174 -7.23 10.15 -9.32
CA GLU A 174 -6.64 9.40 -10.44
C GLU A 174 -6.71 7.87 -10.25
N GLN A 175 -7.27 7.40 -9.13
CA GLN A 175 -7.43 5.99 -8.80
C GLN A 175 -8.80 5.76 -8.15
N ARG A 176 -9.40 4.59 -8.37
CA ARG A 176 -10.67 4.20 -7.74
C ARG A 176 -10.56 4.24 -6.22
N SER A 177 -11.58 4.82 -5.57
CA SER A 177 -11.64 4.96 -4.12
C SER A 177 -12.13 3.68 -3.43
N PRO A 178 -11.48 3.20 -2.34
CA PRO A 178 -11.97 2.08 -1.56
C PRO A 178 -13.06 2.46 -0.55
N PHE A 179 -13.26 3.75 -0.28
CA PHE A 179 -14.10 4.21 0.83
C PHE A 179 -15.58 3.87 0.69
N GLU A 180 -16.09 3.65 -0.52
CA GLU A 180 -17.48 3.22 -0.74
C GLU A 180 -17.72 1.76 -0.30
N TYR A 181 -16.67 0.95 -0.24
CA TYR A 181 -16.75 -0.51 -0.11
C TYR A 181 -16.23 -1.03 1.23
N CYS A 182 -15.28 -0.32 1.84
CA CYS A 182 -14.53 -0.81 3.00
C CYS A 182 -15.10 -0.30 4.33
N ASP A 183 -14.95 -1.10 5.38
CA ASP A 183 -15.28 -0.72 6.76
C ASP A 183 -14.16 0.11 7.39
N VAL A 184 -12.91 -0.24 7.06
CA VAL A 184 -11.70 0.45 7.51
C VAL A 184 -10.74 0.62 6.34
N VAL A 185 -10.07 1.78 6.28
CA VAL A 185 -9.03 2.05 5.29
C VAL A 185 -7.78 2.55 6.00
N THR A 186 -6.66 1.88 5.77
CA THR A 186 -5.37 2.32 6.29
C THR A 186 -4.50 2.90 5.19
N THR A 187 -3.57 3.76 5.56
CA THR A 187 -2.56 4.26 4.65
C THR A 187 -1.28 4.64 5.37
N THR A 188 -0.19 4.72 4.61
CA THR A 188 0.99 5.49 4.97
C THR A 188 0.90 6.88 4.35
N THR A 189 1.56 7.85 4.98
CA THR A 189 1.56 9.24 4.49
C THR A 189 2.78 9.59 3.62
N HIS A 190 3.79 8.71 3.57
CA HIS A 190 5.11 8.98 2.99
C HIS A 190 5.38 8.34 1.61
N LYS A 191 4.36 7.83 0.93
CA LYS A 191 4.48 7.25 -0.42
C LYS A 191 3.89 8.22 -1.45
N THR A 192 2.90 7.81 -2.22
CA THR A 192 2.26 8.67 -3.23
C THR A 192 1.64 9.94 -2.64
N LEU A 193 1.27 9.95 -1.36
CA LEU A 193 0.74 11.12 -0.65
C LEU A 193 1.82 12.18 -0.33
N ARG A 194 3.11 11.85 -0.43
CA ARG A 194 4.28 12.77 -0.30
C ARG A 194 4.43 13.44 1.07
N GLY A 195 3.91 12.83 2.13
CA GLY A 195 4.01 13.35 3.50
C GLY A 195 5.16 12.74 4.31
N PRO A 196 5.25 13.06 5.59
CA PRO A 196 6.20 12.46 6.51
C PRO A 196 5.89 10.97 6.75
N ARG A 197 6.84 10.24 7.35
CA ARG A 197 6.66 8.82 7.66
C ARG A 197 5.73 8.62 8.84
N ALA A 198 4.50 8.20 8.54
CA ALA A 198 3.45 7.87 9.50
C ALA A 198 2.38 6.99 8.85
N GLY A 199 1.32 6.69 9.58
CA GLY A 199 0.11 6.01 9.10
C GLY A 199 -1.16 6.73 9.53
N LEU A 200 -2.25 6.44 8.83
CA LEU A 200 -3.62 6.87 9.18
C LEU A 200 -4.53 5.64 9.19
N ILE A 201 -5.55 5.68 10.05
CA ILE A 201 -6.62 4.67 10.07
C ILE A 201 -7.95 5.40 9.92
N PHE A 202 -8.60 5.25 8.78
CA PHE A 202 -9.96 5.70 8.54
C PHE A 202 -10.93 4.57 8.91
N PHE A 203 -12.07 4.90 9.50
CA PHE A 203 -13.08 3.93 9.92
C PHE A 203 -14.48 4.49 9.71
N ARG A 204 -15.42 3.60 9.34
CA ARG A 204 -16.84 3.95 9.18
C ARG A 204 -17.53 4.03 10.54
N LYS A 205 -18.12 5.18 10.84
CA LYS A 205 -18.88 5.39 12.09
C LYS A 205 -20.26 4.72 12.08
N ASP A 206 -20.82 4.53 10.88
CA ASP A 206 -22.13 3.93 10.66
C ASP A 206 -22.10 2.40 10.62
N ARG A 207 -20.93 1.78 10.62
CA ARG A 207 -20.78 0.32 10.61
C ARG A 207 -21.16 -0.30 11.96
N GLU A 208 -20.56 0.21 13.03
CA GLU A 208 -20.80 -0.19 14.42
C GLU A 208 -20.57 1.02 15.33
N SER A 209 -21.45 1.26 16.30
CA SER A 209 -21.43 2.44 17.16
C SER A 209 -20.16 2.57 18.03
N ASP A 210 -19.46 1.48 18.28
CA ASP A 210 -18.23 1.42 19.09
C ASP A 210 -16.94 1.35 18.29
N LEU A 211 -16.98 1.29 16.94
CA LEU A 211 -15.79 1.09 16.11
C LEU A 211 -14.76 2.21 16.29
N GLU A 212 -15.20 3.47 16.42
CA GLU A 212 -14.29 4.58 16.74
C GLU A 212 -13.54 4.35 18.05
N ALA A 213 -14.26 3.96 19.10
CA ALA A 213 -13.65 3.70 20.40
C ALA A 213 -12.65 2.53 20.34
N ARG A 214 -13.00 1.46 19.63
CA ARG A 214 -12.10 0.30 19.42
C ARG A 214 -10.85 0.67 18.64
N VAL A 215 -10.96 1.43 17.56
CA VAL A 215 -9.80 1.89 16.78
C VAL A 215 -8.89 2.77 17.62
N ASN A 216 -9.46 3.72 18.34
CA ASN A 216 -8.69 4.60 19.22
C ASN A 216 -7.99 3.84 20.35
N ALA A 217 -8.68 2.89 20.99
CA ALA A 217 -8.10 2.05 22.03
C ALA A 217 -7.02 1.09 21.49
N ALA A 218 -7.19 0.59 20.28
CA ALA A 218 -6.19 -0.24 19.61
C ALA A 218 -4.91 0.54 19.28
N VAL A 219 -5.02 1.80 18.88
CA VAL A 219 -3.86 2.66 18.69
C VAL A 219 -3.22 2.96 20.03
N PHE A 220 -3.96 3.49 20.98
CA PHE A 220 -3.51 3.79 22.33
C PHE A 220 -4.59 3.38 23.35
N PRO A 221 -4.27 2.57 24.34
CA PRO A 221 -2.92 2.15 24.75
C PRO A 221 -2.43 0.80 24.20
N ALA A 222 -3.21 0.13 23.31
CA ALA A 222 -2.89 -1.26 22.97
C ALA A 222 -1.59 -1.42 22.17
N CYS A 223 -1.38 -0.62 21.12
CA CYS A 223 -0.22 -0.79 20.22
C CYS A 223 0.86 0.27 20.39
N GLN A 224 0.52 1.47 20.87
CA GLN A 224 1.42 2.62 20.94
C GLN A 224 1.33 3.35 22.29
N GLY A 225 2.33 4.21 22.58
CA GLY A 225 2.33 5.22 23.64
C GLY A 225 1.91 6.58 23.09
N GLY A 226 2.57 7.67 23.56
CA GLY A 226 2.27 9.04 23.17
C GLY A 226 2.46 9.27 21.66
N PRO A 227 1.64 10.12 21.04
CA PRO A 227 1.74 10.41 19.62
C PRO A 227 2.97 11.26 19.28
N HIS A 228 3.44 11.17 18.04
CA HIS A 228 4.51 12.03 17.51
C HIS A 228 3.91 13.30 16.91
N ASN A 229 3.68 14.32 17.71
CA ASN A 229 2.94 15.52 17.30
C ASN A 229 3.64 16.34 16.21
N ASN A 230 4.98 16.36 16.20
CA ASN A 230 5.75 16.96 15.10
C ASN A 230 5.47 16.27 13.76
N THR A 231 5.32 14.96 13.75
CA THR A 231 4.97 14.20 12.55
C THR A 231 3.52 14.48 12.13
N ILE A 232 2.58 14.54 13.10
CA ILE A 232 1.17 14.87 12.83
C ILE A 232 1.05 16.27 12.21
N ALA A 233 1.84 17.24 12.68
CA ALA A 233 1.93 18.56 12.06
C ALA A 233 2.37 18.47 10.59
N GLY A 234 3.40 17.69 10.30
CA GLY A 234 3.85 17.43 8.93
C GLY A 234 2.79 16.75 8.06
N ILE A 235 2.02 15.80 8.63
CA ILE A 235 0.89 15.17 7.93
C ILE A 235 -0.17 16.23 7.58
N ALA A 236 -0.53 17.10 8.52
CA ALA A 236 -1.52 18.14 8.30
C ALA A 236 -1.11 19.12 7.17
N VAL A 237 0.20 19.38 7.02
CA VAL A 237 0.73 20.16 5.89
C VAL A 237 0.62 19.38 4.58
N ALA A 238 1.06 18.12 4.56
CA ALA A 238 1.01 17.28 3.36
C ALA A 238 -0.43 17.07 2.87
N LEU A 239 -1.39 16.87 3.76
CA LEU A 239 -2.81 16.75 3.41
C LEU A 239 -3.38 18.06 2.82
N LYS A 240 -2.97 19.22 3.33
CA LYS A 240 -3.32 20.50 2.71
C LYS A 240 -2.77 20.60 1.29
N GLN A 241 -1.53 20.17 1.07
CA GLN A 241 -0.94 20.14 -0.27
C GLN A 241 -1.65 19.14 -1.19
N ALA A 242 -2.07 17.97 -0.66
CA ALA A 242 -2.81 16.97 -1.43
C ALA A 242 -4.19 17.44 -1.91
N ALA A 243 -4.78 18.42 -1.25
CA ALA A 243 -6.03 19.05 -1.67
C ALA A 243 -5.84 20.13 -2.75
N ASP A 244 -4.59 20.55 -3.03
CA ASP A 244 -4.29 21.59 -4.01
C ASP A 244 -4.46 21.06 -5.46
N PRO A 245 -4.99 21.86 -6.40
CA PRO A 245 -5.05 21.48 -7.82
C PRO A 245 -3.71 21.04 -8.42
N ALA A 246 -2.59 21.61 -7.97
CA ALA A 246 -1.26 21.21 -8.41
C ALA A 246 -0.95 19.74 -8.04
N PHE A 247 -1.46 19.24 -6.92
CA PHE A 247 -1.29 17.84 -6.53
C PHE A 247 -2.11 16.91 -7.44
N LYS A 248 -3.31 17.32 -7.86
CA LYS A 248 -4.11 16.56 -8.84
C LYS A 248 -3.37 16.45 -10.18
N ALA A 249 -2.79 17.56 -10.65
CA ALA A 249 -1.97 17.57 -11.86
C ALA A 249 -0.75 16.63 -11.72
N TYR A 250 -0.09 16.64 -10.56
CA TYR A 250 1.01 15.73 -10.25
C TYR A 250 0.54 14.26 -10.28
N ALA A 251 -0.57 13.91 -9.64
CA ALA A 251 -1.09 12.55 -9.60
C ALA A 251 -1.41 12.03 -11.01
N LYS A 252 -2.03 12.88 -11.85
CA LYS A 252 -2.30 12.58 -13.26
C LYS A 252 -1.01 12.33 -14.03
N GLN A 253 0.02 13.18 -13.85
CA GLN A 253 1.31 13.00 -14.51
C GLN A 253 2.04 11.74 -14.04
N VAL A 254 1.92 11.35 -12.75
CA VAL A 254 2.48 10.09 -12.24
C VAL A 254 1.91 8.89 -12.99
N ARG A 255 0.59 8.84 -13.19
CA ARG A 255 -0.04 7.75 -13.98
C ARG A 255 0.40 7.76 -15.44
N ALA A 256 0.42 8.95 -16.06
CA ALA A 256 0.86 9.10 -17.46
C ALA A 256 2.30 8.61 -17.64
N ASN A 257 3.21 9.00 -16.74
CA ASN A 257 4.60 8.55 -16.77
C ASN A 257 4.74 7.03 -16.55
N ALA A 258 4.00 6.46 -15.58
CA ALA A 258 4.03 5.02 -15.35
C ALA A 258 3.51 4.24 -16.58
N LYS A 259 2.44 4.73 -17.20
CA LYS A 259 1.89 4.16 -18.43
C LYS A 259 2.91 4.23 -19.58
N ALA A 260 3.55 5.39 -19.77
CA ALA A 260 4.58 5.57 -20.80
C ALA A 260 5.76 4.61 -20.61
N ILE A 261 6.25 4.42 -19.36
CA ILE A 261 7.27 3.42 -19.04
C ILE A 261 6.80 2.02 -19.47
N GLY A 262 5.58 1.65 -19.11
CA GLY A 262 5.02 0.34 -19.45
C GLY A 262 4.95 0.11 -20.97
N GLU A 263 4.34 1.05 -21.70
CA GLU A 263 4.19 0.99 -23.15
C GLU A 263 5.55 0.93 -23.87
N LYS A 264 6.52 1.71 -23.40
CA LYS A 264 7.86 1.73 -23.98
C LYS A 264 8.60 0.40 -23.76
N LEU A 265 8.53 -0.17 -22.56
CA LEU A 265 9.13 -1.49 -22.29
C LEU A 265 8.49 -2.59 -23.14
N VAL A 266 7.17 -2.57 -23.31
CA VAL A 266 6.47 -3.51 -24.20
C VAL A 266 6.91 -3.32 -25.65
N SER A 267 7.13 -2.09 -26.12
CA SER A 267 7.63 -1.82 -27.49
C SER A 267 9.02 -2.37 -27.75
N TYR A 268 9.84 -2.59 -26.73
CA TYR A 268 11.11 -3.30 -26.80
C TYR A 268 10.97 -4.84 -26.75
N GLY A 269 9.73 -5.36 -26.67
CA GLY A 269 9.45 -6.80 -26.60
C GLY A 269 9.53 -7.38 -25.19
N TYR A 270 9.55 -6.55 -24.16
CA TYR A 270 9.57 -7.03 -22.76
C TYR A 270 8.17 -7.38 -22.25
N LYS A 271 8.13 -8.37 -21.34
CA LYS A 271 6.90 -8.79 -20.68
C LYS A 271 6.71 -8.00 -19.38
N LEU A 272 5.53 -7.40 -19.23
CA LEU A 272 5.09 -6.82 -17.96
C LEU A 272 4.07 -7.76 -17.30
N GLN A 273 4.05 -7.80 -15.97
CA GLN A 273 2.95 -8.41 -15.25
C GLN A 273 1.66 -7.63 -15.56
N THR A 274 0.58 -8.33 -15.86
CA THR A 274 -0.71 -7.77 -16.28
C THR A 274 -0.66 -6.91 -17.56
N GLU A 275 0.41 -7.02 -18.35
CA GLU A 275 0.60 -6.31 -19.63
C GLU A 275 0.54 -4.78 -19.55
N GLY A 276 0.67 -4.20 -18.35
CA GLY A 276 0.65 -2.75 -18.17
C GLY A 276 0.39 -2.31 -16.72
N THR A 277 -0.09 -1.07 -16.56
CA THR A 277 -0.36 -0.49 -15.25
C THR A 277 -1.53 0.50 -15.29
N ASP A 278 -2.27 0.57 -14.18
CA ASP A 278 -3.32 1.56 -13.92
C ASP A 278 -2.91 2.58 -12.85
N ASN A 279 -1.72 2.42 -12.25
CA ASN A 279 -1.28 3.26 -11.13
C ASN A 279 0.14 3.83 -11.33
N HIS A 280 0.90 4.02 -10.26
CA HIS A 280 2.21 4.69 -10.26
C HIS A 280 3.40 3.77 -10.52
N LEU A 281 3.19 2.46 -10.62
CA LEU A 281 4.27 1.48 -10.72
C LEU A 281 4.08 0.52 -11.91
N VAL A 282 5.20 -0.01 -12.39
CA VAL A 282 5.28 -1.05 -13.40
C VAL A 282 6.00 -2.26 -12.80
N LEU A 283 5.48 -3.46 -13.05
CA LEU A 283 6.13 -4.72 -12.75
C LEU A 283 6.65 -5.37 -14.03
N TRP A 284 7.96 -5.43 -14.16
CA TRP A 284 8.65 -5.96 -15.32
C TRP A 284 9.12 -7.40 -15.06
N ASP A 285 8.61 -8.36 -15.84
CA ASP A 285 9.00 -9.77 -15.78
C ASP A 285 10.26 -10.01 -16.64
N LEU A 286 11.39 -10.32 -16.00
CA LEU A 286 12.68 -10.54 -16.66
C LEU A 286 12.92 -12.01 -17.01
N ARG A 287 12.09 -12.93 -16.56
CA ARG A 287 12.26 -14.38 -16.76
C ARG A 287 12.28 -14.78 -18.25
N PRO A 288 11.42 -14.21 -19.13
CA PRO A 288 11.46 -14.56 -20.55
C PRO A 288 12.78 -14.24 -21.24
N ILE A 289 13.57 -13.30 -20.71
CA ILE A 289 14.89 -12.93 -21.23
C ILE A 289 16.04 -13.57 -20.45
N GLY A 290 15.74 -14.54 -19.58
CA GLY A 290 16.75 -15.32 -18.84
C GLY A 290 17.46 -14.54 -17.71
N LEU A 291 16.92 -13.41 -17.24
CA LEU A 291 17.50 -12.58 -16.20
C LEU A 291 16.68 -12.66 -14.90
N THR A 292 17.27 -12.23 -13.80
CA THR A 292 16.61 -12.09 -12.50
C THR A 292 16.54 -10.64 -12.06
N GLY A 293 15.58 -10.31 -11.21
CA GLY A 293 15.48 -8.97 -10.64
C GLY A 293 16.74 -8.53 -9.91
N SER A 294 17.40 -9.44 -9.20
CA SER A 294 18.64 -9.14 -8.47
C SER A 294 19.80 -8.71 -9.39
N LYS A 295 19.92 -9.31 -10.59
CA LYS A 295 20.96 -8.93 -11.55
C LYS A 295 20.75 -7.53 -12.09
N ILE A 296 19.52 -7.21 -12.50
CA ILE A 296 19.20 -5.89 -13.04
C ILE A 296 19.24 -4.81 -11.95
N GLU A 297 18.70 -5.09 -10.74
CA GLU A 297 18.82 -4.19 -9.58
C GLU A 297 20.29 -3.80 -9.35
N LYS A 298 21.20 -4.79 -9.31
CA LYS A 298 22.62 -4.57 -9.07
C LYS A 298 23.30 -3.74 -10.17
N LEU A 299 23.01 -4.04 -11.44
CA LEU A 299 23.58 -3.27 -12.56
C LEU A 299 23.06 -1.84 -12.60
N CYS A 300 21.75 -1.65 -12.37
CA CYS A 300 21.15 -0.32 -12.30
C CYS A 300 21.74 0.51 -11.16
N ASP A 301 21.99 -0.11 -10.00
CA ASP A 301 22.60 0.56 -8.84
C ASP A 301 24.02 1.08 -9.16
N LEU A 302 24.81 0.31 -9.90
CA LEU A 302 26.16 0.72 -10.35
C LEU A 302 26.17 1.97 -11.24
N VAL A 303 25.07 2.25 -11.93
CA VAL A 303 24.90 3.43 -12.79
C VAL A 303 23.91 4.44 -12.21
N HIS A 304 23.64 4.35 -10.90
CA HIS A 304 22.77 5.27 -10.15
C HIS A 304 21.32 5.31 -10.62
N ILE A 305 20.80 4.21 -11.16
CA ILE A 305 19.38 4.02 -11.46
C ILE A 305 18.75 3.23 -10.32
N THR A 306 17.98 3.88 -9.48
CA THR A 306 17.33 3.24 -8.33
C THR A 306 16.01 2.59 -8.73
N LEU A 307 15.95 1.28 -8.60
CA LEU A 307 14.76 0.44 -8.72
C LEU A 307 14.87 -0.74 -7.74
N ASN A 308 13.90 -1.61 -7.65
CA ASN A 308 14.03 -2.78 -6.79
C ASN A 308 13.59 -4.07 -7.46
N LYS A 309 14.29 -5.14 -7.13
CA LYS A 309 13.83 -6.50 -7.44
C LYS A 309 12.48 -6.77 -6.79
N ASN A 310 11.63 -7.49 -7.48
CA ASN A 310 10.29 -7.80 -7.02
C ASN A 310 9.83 -9.16 -7.56
N ALA A 311 9.09 -9.91 -6.75
CA ALA A 311 8.47 -11.13 -7.23
C ALA A 311 7.41 -10.79 -8.31
N VAL A 312 7.26 -11.68 -9.27
CA VAL A 312 6.22 -11.65 -10.29
C VAL A 312 5.39 -12.93 -10.25
N ALA A 313 4.21 -12.93 -10.82
CA ALA A 313 3.30 -14.08 -10.78
C ALA A 313 4.01 -15.38 -11.18
N GLY A 314 3.90 -16.41 -10.33
CA GLY A 314 4.56 -17.70 -10.54
C GLY A 314 5.97 -17.83 -9.98
N ASP A 315 6.55 -16.78 -9.37
CA ASP A 315 7.80 -16.91 -8.63
C ASP A 315 7.60 -17.77 -7.38
N THR A 316 8.54 -18.68 -7.13
CA THR A 316 8.53 -19.58 -5.97
C THR A 316 9.33 -19.06 -4.79
N SER A 317 10.16 -18.02 -5.00
CA SER A 317 11.06 -17.47 -3.99
C SER A 317 11.11 -15.95 -4.05
N ALA A 318 10.88 -15.30 -2.92
CA ALA A 318 11.09 -13.86 -2.76
C ALA A 318 12.58 -13.47 -2.66
N VAL A 319 13.48 -14.43 -2.50
CA VAL A 319 14.94 -14.19 -2.37
C VAL A 319 15.60 -14.01 -3.73
N VAL A 320 15.13 -14.72 -4.75
CA VAL A 320 15.59 -14.60 -6.14
C VAL A 320 14.39 -14.29 -7.03
N PRO A 321 13.85 -13.06 -6.95
CA PRO A 321 12.66 -12.70 -7.70
C PRO A 321 12.98 -12.52 -9.20
N GLY A 322 12.01 -12.90 -10.03
CA GLY A 322 12.11 -12.83 -11.49
C GLY A 322 11.84 -11.46 -12.08
N GLY A 323 11.47 -10.47 -11.28
CA GLY A 323 11.06 -9.17 -11.80
C GLY A 323 11.67 -7.97 -11.10
N ILE A 324 11.32 -6.82 -11.67
CA ILE A 324 11.68 -5.48 -11.21
C ILE A 324 10.41 -4.66 -11.03
N ARG A 325 10.37 -3.87 -9.95
CA ARG A 325 9.36 -2.83 -9.74
C ARG A 325 9.94 -1.46 -10.01
N ILE A 326 9.27 -0.69 -10.85
CA ILE A 326 9.64 0.68 -11.24
C ILE A 326 8.50 1.60 -10.84
N GLY A 327 8.79 2.71 -10.16
CA GLY A 327 7.80 3.72 -9.77
C GLY A 327 8.08 5.07 -10.41
N ALA A 328 7.04 5.75 -10.91
CA ALA A 328 7.17 7.02 -11.62
C ALA A 328 7.21 8.26 -10.72
N ASN A 329 6.87 8.15 -9.43
CA ASN A 329 6.64 9.28 -8.53
C ASN A 329 7.84 10.23 -8.39
N ALA A 330 9.04 9.68 -8.19
CA ALA A 330 10.25 10.47 -7.95
C ALA A 330 10.66 11.29 -9.20
N LEU A 331 10.51 10.69 -10.37
CA LEU A 331 10.78 11.34 -11.65
C LEU A 331 9.76 12.45 -11.93
N THR A 332 8.48 12.18 -11.69
CA THR A 332 7.41 13.17 -11.82
C THR A 332 7.61 14.35 -10.87
N SER A 333 8.08 14.10 -9.64
CA SER A 333 8.44 15.18 -8.69
C SER A 333 9.59 16.06 -9.16
N ARG A 334 10.39 15.59 -10.14
CA ARG A 334 11.44 16.33 -10.81
C ARG A 334 10.99 16.96 -12.14
N SER A 335 9.67 17.07 -12.33
CA SER A 335 9.04 17.63 -13.53
C SER A 335 9.29 16.83 -14.82
N MET A 336 9.64 15.55 -14.71
CA MET A 336 9.76 14.67 -15.86
C MET A 336 8.38 14.29 -16.42
N THR A 337 8.30 14.18 -17.72
CA THR A 337 7.11 13.87 -18.51
C THR A 337 7.28 12.57 -19.29
N GLU A 338 6.29 12.18 -20.07
CA GLU A 338 6.31 10.95 -20.88
C GLU A 338 7.51 10.91 -21.85
N LYS A 339 7.94 12.06 -22.39
CA LYS A 339 9.13 12.14 -23.26
C LYS A 339 10.41 11.76 -22.53
N ASP A 340 10.52 12.14 -21.25
CA ASP A 340 11.67 11.79 -20.44
C ASP A 340 11.66 10.29 -20.09
N MET A 341 10.46 9.69 -19.99
CA MET A 341 10.32 8.25 -19.76
C MET A 341 10.85 7.42 -20.95
N ASP A 342 10.80 7.93 -22.17
CA ASP A 342 11.45 7.28 -23.32
C ASP A 342 12.96 7.11 -23.10
N VAL A 343 13.62 8.17 -22.61
CA VAL A 343 15.05 8.16 -22.30
C VAL A 343 15.38 7.23 -21.12
N VAL A 344 14.54 7.28 -20.08
CA VAL A 344 14.67 6.36 -18.92
C VAL A 344 14.59 4.90 -19.38
N CYS A 345 13.61 4.58 -20.23
CA CYS A 345 13.44 3.21 -20.75
C CYS A 345 14.58 2.80 -21.70
N GLU A 346 15.18 3.73 -22.44
CA GLU A 346 16.38 3.44 -23.23
C GLU A 346 17.55 3.02 -22.33
N PHE A 347 17.79 3.73 -21.21
CA PHE A 347 18.83 3.33 -20.25
C PHE A 347 18.54 1.96 -19.64
N LEU A 348 17.29 1.67 -19.30
CA LEU A 348 16.89 0.35 -18.80
C LEU A 348 17.10 -0.74 -19.84
N HIS A 349 16.76 -0.47 -21.11
CA HIS A 349 16.98 -1.39 -22.22
C HIS A 349 18.47 -1.69 -22.41
N ARG A 350 19.31 -0.66 -22.42
CA ARG A 350 20.78 -0.82 -22.52
C ARG A 350 21.34 -1.60 -21.34
N THR A 351 20.82 -1.38 -20.13
CA THR A 351 21.24 -2.15 -18.95
C THR A 351 20.93 -3.64 -19.13
N VAL A 352 19.77 -3.99 -19.69
CA VAL A 352 19.44 -5.39 -20.00
C VAL A 352 20.37 -5.97 -21.05
N GLN A 353 20.69 -5.23 -22.11
CA GLN A 353 21.63 -5.68 -23.14
C GLN A 353 23.01 -5.97 -22.54
N ILE A 354 23.52 -5.09 -21.68
CA ILE A 354 24.78 -5.29 -20.98
C ILE A 354 24.71 -6.54 -20.09
N ALA A 355 23.60 -6.70 -19.33
CA ALA A 355 23.39 -7.86 -18.47
C ALA A 355 23.42 -9.17 -19.24
N GLN A 356 22.80 -9.22 -20.42
CA GLN A 356 22.79 -10.41 -21.28
C GLN A 356 24.19 -10.75 -21.81
N VAL A 357 24.98 -9.75 -22.24
CA VAL A 357 26.37 -9.95 -22.65
C VAL A 357 27.21 -10.51 -21.51
N LEU A 358 27.20 -9.84 -20.36
CA LEU A 358 27.92 -10.28 -19.16
C LEU A 358 27.52 -11.68 -18.71
N GLN A 359 26.22 -12.00 -18.75
CA GLN A 359 25.75 -13.34 -18.39
C GLN A 359 26.24 -14.41 -19.35
N LYS A 360 26.34 -14.10 -20.67
CA LYS A 360 26.88 -15.01 -21.68
C LYS A 360 28.37 -15.25 -21.47
N GLU A 361 29.15 -14.23 -21.13
CA GLU A 361 30.58 -14.32 -20.92
C GLU A 361 30.95 -15.05 -19.62
N ALA A 362 30.26 -14.75 -18.53
CA ALA A 362 30.60 -15.30 -17.22
C ALA A 362 29.78 -16.56 -16.85
N GLY A 363 28.84 -16.98 -17.70
CA GLY A 363 27.93 -18.08 -17.42
C GLY A 363 26.87 -17.74 -16.36
N SER A 364 26.20 -18.76 -15.83
CA SER A 364 25.08 -18.58 -14.89
C SER A 364 25.47 -18.03 -13.50
N LYS A 365 26.77 -17.89 -13.23
CA LYS A 365 27.31 -17.48 -11.91
C LYS A 365 27.39 -15.95 -11.73
N LEU A 366 26.86 -15.17 -12.65
CA LEU A 366 26.89 -13.72 -12.53
C LEU A 366 25.99 -13.21 -11.42
N LEU A 367 26.64 -12.49 -10.46
CA LEU A 367 26.09 -11.68 -9.38
C LEU A 367 25.39 -12.45 -8.28
#